data_eb30a2d475b8c54ba8b1bf069d2f3ea3
#
_entry.id   eb30a2d475b8c54ba8b1bf069d2f3ea3
#
_cell.length_a   1.000
_cell.length_b   1.000
_cell.length_c   1.000
_cell.angle_alpha   90.00
_cell.angle_beta   90.00
_cell.angle_gamma   90.00
#
_symmetry.space_group_name_H-M   'P 1'
#
loop_
_entity.id
_entity.type
_entity.pdbx_description
1 polymer ?
#
loop_
_entity_poly.entity_id
_entity_poly.type
_entity_poly.pdbx_seq_one_letter_code
_entity_poly.pdbx_strand_id
1 'polypeptide(L)'
;MTNKEKTVIFSLTSCEDLANKVCEELGMKKSCAIVRRFVDNEIFTRPCPDTDVKNKDVIVIHSTCQPVNDKLMELLIFIDACHRGEARSITAIIPYFGYVRQDRTIDFGDPISAKLVANCLKAAGCDRVISVDYHSGAMEPFFEGMDFKELYSSSVFARYYRERIKRFRISLSDIVIVSPIS
;
A
#
# COMPACT_ATOMS: atom_id res chain seq x y z
N MET A 1 -2.06 -4.92 -27.69
CA MET A 1 -2.66 -4.27 -26.49
C MET A 1 -1.56 -3.81 -25.59
N THR A 2 -1.45 -2.53 -25.33
CA THR A 2 -0.45 -1.98 -24.42
C THR A 2 -0.77 -2.45 -22.99
N ASN A 3 0.25 -2.62 -22.14
CA ASN A 3 0.09 -3.10 -20.75
C ASN A 3 -0.88 -2.18 -19.94
N LYS A 4 -1.01 -0.91 -20.35
CA LYS A 4 -1.93 0.07 -19.75
C LYS A 4 -3.42 -0.26 -19.93
N GLU A 5 -3.81 -0.87 -21.04
CA GLU A 5 -5.22 -1.24 -21.31
C GLU A 5 -5.69 -2.43 -20.44
N LYS A 6 -4.75 -3.18 -19.90
CA LYS A 6 -5.00 -4.32 -19.03
C LYS A 6 -4.84 -4.00 -17.54
N THR A 7 -4.56 -2.75 -17.18
CA THR A 7 -4.31 -2.34 -15.81
C THR A 7 -5.37 -1.35 -15.34
N VAL A 8 -5.88 -1.54 -14.15
CA VAL A 8 -6.80 -0.62 -13.47
C VAL A 8 -6.22 -0.21 -12.12
N ILE A 9 -6.28 1.08 -11.81
CA ILE A 9 -5.72 1.65 -10.59
C ILE A 9 -6.83 2.20 -9.74
N PHE A 10 -6.88 1.76 -8.48
CA PHE A 10 -7.83 2.24 -7.48
C PHE A 10 -7.12 2.92 -6.33
N SER A 11 -7.81 3.82 -5.66
CA SER A 11 -7.54 4.19 -4.28
C SER A 11 -8.80 4.02 -3.47
N LEU A 12 -8.62 3.75 -2.19
CA LEU A 12 -9.70 3.79 -1.23
C LEU A 12 -9.58 5.07 -0.39
N THR A 13 -10.10 5.08 0.81
CA THR A 13 -10.28 6.33 1.56
C THR A 13 -9.01 6.96 2.15
N SER A 14 -7.84 6.30 2.09
CA SER A 14 -6.63 6.78 2.77
C SER A 14 -5.53 7.37 1.87
N CYS A 15 -5.56 7.15 0.57
CA CYS A 15 -4.45 7.52 -0.33
C CYS A 15 -4.90 8.17 -1.64
N GLU A 16 -5.99 8.91 -1.63
CA GLU A 16 -6.57 9.47 -2.85
C GLU A 16 -5.60 10.40 -3.59
N ASP A 17 -4.96 11.33 -2.87
CA ASP A 17 -4.01 12.29 -3.47
C ASP A 17 -2.78 11.60 -4.06
N LEU A 18 -2.25 10.59 -3.36
CA LEU A 18 -1.12 9.80 -3.85
C LEU A 18 -1.50 9.04 -5.12
N ALA A 19 -2.65 8.40 -5.12
CA ALA A 19 -3.14 7.65 -6.28
C ALA A 19 -3.39 8.55 -7.48
N ASN A 20 -3.94 9.75 -7.28
CA ASN A 20 -4.12 10.74 -8.34
C ASN A 20 -2.79 11.12 -8.97
N LYS A 21 -1.77 11.45 -8.16
CA LYS A 21 -0.41 11.76 -8.64
C LYS A 21 0.23 10.59 -9.38
N VAL A 22 0.09 9.37 -8.87
CA VAL A 22 0.60 8.17 -9.54
C VAL A 22 -0.08 7.97 -10.89
N CYS A 23 -1.40 8.14 -10.97
CA CYS A 23 -2.14 8.04 -12.21
C CYS A 23 -1.71 9.11 -13.22
N GLU A 24 -1.51 10.35 -12.77
CA GLU A 24 -1.03 11.46 -13.60
C GLU A 24 0.36 11.15 -14.20
N GLU A 25 1.32 10.75 -13.37
CA GLU A 25 2.68 10.36 -13.81
C GLU A 25 2.67 9.19 -14.80
N LEU A 26 1.75 8.24 -14.62
CA LEU A 26 1.61 7.10 -15.53
C LEU A 26 0.80 7.44 -16.79
N GLY A 27 0.15 8.60 -16.87
CA GLY A 27 -0.79 8.92 -17.93
C GLY A 27 -1.98 7.95 -17.97
N MET A 28 -2.49 7.59 -16.79
CA MET A 28 -3.63 6.69 -16.59
C MET A 28 -4.75 7.40 -15.81
N LYS A 29 -5.95 6.88 -15.90
CA LYS A 29 -7.07 7.37 -15.08
C LYS A 29 -7.24 6.46 -13.86
N LYS A 30 -7.50 7.08 -12.68
CA LYS A 30 -7.92 6.36 -11.50
C LYS A 30 -9.33 5.79 -11.71
N SER A 31 -9.50 4.53 -11.39
CA SER A 31 -10.79 3.83 -11.48
C SER A 31 -11.65 4.09 -10.24
N CYS A 32 -12.95 3.96 -10.41
CA CYS A 32 -13.92 4.21 -9.37
C CYS A 32 -14.06 3.02 -8.41
N ALA A 33 -14.02 3.30 -7.11
CA ALA A 33 -14.33 2.35 -6.05
C ALA A 33 -15.49 2.89 -5.19
N ILE A 34 -16.39 2.01 -4.80
CA ILE A 34 -17.44 2.30 -3.81
C ILE A 34 -16.91 1.92 -2.44
N VAL A 35 -16.96 2.85 -1.50
CA VAL A 35 -16.69 2.61 -0.08
C VAL A 35 -17.84 3.19 0.71
N ARG A 36 -18.49 2.37 1.53
CA ARG A 36 -19.59 2.79 2.40
C ARG A 36 -19.59 1.99 3.69
N ARG A 37 -20.37 2.45 4.67
CA ARG A 37 -20.61 1.73 5.92
C ARG A 37 -22.08 1.36 6.03
N PHE A 38 -22.33 0.22 6.63
CA PHE A 38 -23.66 -0.15 7.09
C PHE A 38 -24.00 0.58 8.40
N VAL A 39 -25.25 0.43 8.87
CA VAL A 39 -25.75 1.10 10.08
C VAL A 39 -24.99 0.67 11.35
N ASP A 40 -24.48 -0.55 11.36
CA ASP A 40 -23.66 -1.15 12.41
C ASP A 40 -22.14 -0.86 12.27
N ASN A 41 -21.77 0.05 11.35
CA ASN A 41 -20.39 0.41 11.00
C ASN A 41 -19.57 -0.64 10.25
N GLU A 42 -20.14 -1.78 9.86
CA GLU A 42 -19.45 -2.69 8.94
C GLU A 42 -19.12 -2.00 7.62
N ILE A 43 -17.94 -2.32 7.07
CA ILE A 43 -17.44 -1.73 5.84
C ILE A 43 -17.92 -2.55 4.64
N PHE A 44 -18.41 -1.87 3.63
CA PHE A 44 -18.66 -2.42 2.31
C PHE A 44 -17.81 -1.66 1.28
N THR A 45 -17.02 -2.39 0.49
CA THR A 45 -16.25 -1.79 -0.60
C THR A 45 -16.12 -2.74 -1.79
N ARG A 46 -16.11 -2.16 -2.99
CA ARG A 46 -15.92 -2.88 -4.25
C ARG A 46 -15.60 -1.91 -5.40
N PRO A 47 -15.11 -2.39 -6.55
CA PRO A 47 -15.13 -1.61 -7.79
C PRO A 47 -16.53 -1.11 -8.14
N CYS A 48 -16.62 0.07 -8.78
CA CYS A 48 -17.89 0.56 -9.30
C CYS A 48 -18.45 -0.39 -10.39
N PRO A 49 -19.78 -0.47 -10.59
CA PRO A 49 -20.38 -1.42 -11.53
C PRO A 49 -19.92 -1.26 -12.98
N ASP A 50 -19.51 -0.06 -13.36
CA ASP A 50 -19.00 0.29 -14.69
C ASP A 50 -17.49 0.03 -14.84
N THR A 51 -16.83 -0.41 -13.76
CA THR A 51 -15.40 -0.71 -13.76
C THR A 51 -15.17 -2.21 -13.80
N ASP A 52 -14.92 -2.73 -14.99
CA ASP A 52 -14.59 -4.13 -15.18
C ASP A 52 -13.15 -4.42 -14.70
N VAL A 53 -12.99 -5.42 -13.84
CA VAL A 53 -11.69 -5.92 -13.33
C VAL A 53 -11.30 -7.28 -13.90
N LYS A 54 -12.23 -7.93 -14.63
CA LYS A 54 -12.02 -9.29 -15.16
C LYS A 54 -10.82 -9.35 -16.09
N ASN A 55 -9.92 -10.30 -15.84
CA ASN A 55 -8.68 -10.50 -16.59
C ASN A 55 -7.75 -9.28 -16.63
N LYS A 56 -7.89 -8.33 -15.68
CA LYS A 56 -7.04 -7.13 -15.56
C LYS A 56 -6.08 -7.24 -14.38
N ASP A 57 -4.98 -6.51 -14.47
CA ASP A 57 -4.08 -6.26 -13.36
C ASP A 57 -4.67 -5.13 -12.52
N VAL A 58 -5.06 -5.44 -11.32
CA VAL A 58 -5.60 -4.49 -10.35
C VAL A 58 -4.47 -3.96 -9.49
N ILE A 59 -4.36 -2.64 -9.39
CA ILE A 59 -3.48 -1.95 -8.44
C ILE A 59 -4.38 -1.18 -7.48
N VAL A 60 -4.28 -1.46 -6.18
CA VAL A 60 -4.96 -0.69 -5.15
C VAL A 60 -3.95 0.06 -4.30
N ILE A 61 -4.06 1.38 -4.24
CA ILE A 61 -3.20 2.26 -3.44
C ILE A 61 -3.97 2.65 -2.18
N HIS A 62 -3.56 2.10 -1.04
CA HIS A 62 -4.26 2.29 0.21
C HIS A 62 -3.34 2.12 1.41
N SER A 63 -3.30 3.11 2.30
CA SER A 63 -2.50 3.08 3.52
C SER A 63 -3.33 2.55 4.69
N THR A 64 -2.77 1.65 5.47
CA THR A 64 -3.40 1.15 6.70
C THR A 64 -3.03 2.00 7.93
N CYS A 65 -3.02 3.34 7.75
CA CYS A 65 -2.87 4.32 8.82
C CYS A 65 -4.13 4.42 9.68
N GLN A 66 -4.14 5.30 10.67
CA GLN A 66 -5.31 5.51 11.54
C GLN A 66 -6.56 5.92 10.75
N PRO A 67 -7.72 5.33 11.09
CA PRO A 67 -7.98 4.22 12.02
C PRO A 67 -7.57 2.87 11.41
N VAL A 68 -6.54 2.24 12.00
CA VAL A 68 -5.81 1.09 11.41
C VAL A 68 -6.72 -0.08 11.06
N ASN A 69 -7.61 -0.48 11.99
CA ASN A 69 -8.49 -1.64 11.80
C ASN A 69 -9.47 -1.41 10.66
N ASP A 70 -10.05 -0.22 10.58
CA ASP A 70 -10.98 0.15 9.52
C ASP A 70 -10.30 0.13 8.15
N LYS A 71 -9.10 0.73 8.09
CA LYS A 71 -8.32 0.79 6.84
C LYS A 71 -7.85 -0.59 6.38
N LEU A 72 -7.49 -1.45 7.33
CA LEU A 72 -7.13 -2.82 7.00
C LEU A 72 -8.34 -3.59 6.47
N MET A 73 -9.49 -3.54 7.15
CA MET A 73 -10.70 -4.22 6.71
C MET A 73 -11.20 -3.69 5.36
N GLU A 74 -11.15 -2.37 5.15
CA GLU A 74 -11.48 -1.74 3.87
C GLU A 74 -10.62 -2.34 2.73
N LEU A 75 -9.30 -2.46 2.95
CA LEU A 75 -8.40 -3.05 1.96
C LEU A 75 -8.70 -4.52 1.70
N LEU A 76 -8.88 -5.33 2.74
CA LEU A 76 -9.13 -6.77 2.62
C LEU A 76 -10.42 -7.06 1.85
N ILE A 77 -11.52 -6.37 2.18
CA ILE A 77 -12.80 -6.52 1.50
C ILE A 77 -12.70 -6.10 0.03
N PHE A 78 -11.96 -5.01 -0.26
CA PHE A 78 -11.77 -4.57 -1.64
C PHE A 78 -10.97 -5.57 -2.47
N ILE A 79 -9.91 -6.15 -1.90
CA ILE A 79 -9.10 -7.19 -2.56
C ILE A 79 -9.97 -8.42 -2.85
N ASP A 80 -10.75 -8.90 -1.87
CA ASP A 80 -11.68 -10.03 -2.08
C ASP A 80 -12.70 -9.73 -3.18
N ALA A 81 -13.24 -8.51 -3.21
CA ALA A 81 -14.17 -8.11 -4.27
C ALA A 81 -13.52 -8.14 -5.66
N CYS A 82 -12.26 -7.70 -5.79
CA CYS A 82 -11.51 -7.78 -7.04
C CYS A 82 -11.18 -9.22 -7.42
N HIS A 83 -10.80 -10.06 -6.45
CA HIS A 83 -10.53 -11.47 -6.65
C HIS A 83 -11.78 -12.22 -7.15
N ARG A 84 -12.94 -11.99 -6.52
CA ARG A 84 -14.23 -12.53 -7.00
C ARG A 84 -14.66 -11.98 -8.35
N GLY A 85 -14.22 -10.76 -8.68
CA GLY A 85 -14.40 -10.15 -10.00
C GLY A 85 -13.46 -10.74 -11.08
N GLU A 86 -12.74 -11.82 -10.78
CA GLU A 86 -11.83 -12.52 -11.69
C GLU A 86 -10.68 -11.62 -12.20
N ALA A 87 -10.14 -10.74 -11.32
CA ALA A 87 -8.91 -10.00 -11.61
C ALA A 87 -7.77 -10.99 -11.95
N ARG A 88 -6.93 -10.64 -12.92
CA ARG A 88 -5.78 -11.48 -13.31
C ARG A 88 -4.69 -11.45 -12.24
N SER A 89 -4.44 -10.32 -11.67
CA SER A 89 -3.53 -10.11 -10.55
C SER A 89 -3.94 -8.92 -9.70
N ILE A 90 -3.64 -8.96 -8.42
CA ILE A 90 -3.96 -7.90 -7.47
C ILE A 90 -2.70 -7.46 -6.74
N THR A 91 -2.31 -6.20 -6.95
CA THR A 91 -1.19 -5.56 -6.27
C THR A 91 -1.71 -4.53 -5.27
N ALA A 92 -1.40 -4.72 -4.00
CA ALA A 92 -1.67 -3.73 -2.95
C ALA A 92 -0.42 -2.85 -2.71
N ILE A 93 -0.55 -1.55 -2.97
CA ILE A 93 0.46 -0.56 -2.60
C ILE A 93 0.03 0.05 -1.27
N ILE A 94 0.79 -0.26 -0.22
CA ILE A 94 0.48 0.10 1.16
C ILE A 94 1.61 1.00 1.69
N PRO A 95 1.55 2.33 1.49
CA PRO A 95 2.62 3.24 1.91
C PRO A 95 2.94 3.15 3.39
N TYR A 96 1.93 3.10 4.25
CA TYR A 96 2.09 2.79 5.65
C TYR A 96 1.39 1.47 5.97
N PHE A 97 2.17 0.48 6.39
CA PHE A 97 1.67 -0.84 6.74
C PHE A 97 1.44 -0.93 8.25
N GLY A 98 0.18 -1.02 8.66
CA GLY A 98 -0.20 -1.16 10.05
C GLY A 98 0.25 -2.49 10.64
N TYR A 99 0.38 -2.55 11.98
CA TYR A 99 0.83 -3.72 12.73
C TYR A 99 2.28 -4.19 12.49
N VAL A 100 3.03 -3.52 11.61
CA VAL A 100 4.40 -3.88 11.25
C VAL A 100 5.36 -3.92 12.44
N ARG A 101 5.10 -3.17 13.52
CA ARG A 101 5.94 -3.15 14.73
C ARG A 101 5.83 -4.43 15.57
N GLN A 102 4.83 -5.26 15.30
CA GLN A 102 4.62 -6.55 15.97
C GLN A 102 5.09 -7.67 15.04
N ASP A 103 6.39 -7.66 14.76
CA ASP A 103 7.06 -8.56 13.81
C ASP A 103 7.77 -9.74 14.48
N ARG A 104 7.80 -9.79 15.81
CA ARG A 104 8.42 -10.85 16.61
C ARG A 104 7.71 -11.02 17.94
N THR A 105 7.86 -12.21 18.53
CA THR A 105 7.48 -12.48 19.92
C THR A 105 8.57 -11.96 20.86
N ILE A 106 8.18 -11.33 21.94
CA ILE A 106 9.06 -10.94 23.05
C ILE A 106 8.87 -11.94 24.20
N ASP A 107 7.61 -12.21 24.54
CA ASP A 107 7.21 -13.15 25.56
C ASP A 107 6.45 -14.35 24.99
N PHE A 108 6.38 -15.43 25.76
CA PHE A 108 5.63 -16.63 25.35
C PHE A 108 4.14 -16.30 25.11
N GLY A 109 3.66 -16.61 23.91
CA GLY A 109 2.28 -16.37 23.51
C GLY A 109 2.01 -15.00 22.86
N ASP A 110 3.02 -14.15 22.72
CA ASP A 110 2.89 -12.88 22.00
C ASP A 110 2.50 -13.11 20.54
N PRO A 111 1.57 -12.31 19.99
CA PRO A 111 1.20 -12.40 18.60
C PRO A 111 2.27 -11.81 17.68
N ILE A 112 2.42 -12.37 16.48
CA ILE A 112 3.15 -11.77 15.38
C ILE A 112 2.11 -11.17 14.42
N SER A 113 1.58 -10.01 14.78
CA SER A 113 0.45 -9.40 14.06
C SER A 113 0.82 -9.00 12.63
N ALA A 114 2.07 -8.67 12.38
CA ALA A 114 2.56 -8.39 11.03
C ALA A 114 2.39 -9.62 10.09
N LYS A 115 2.73 -10.82 10.57
CA LYS A 115 2.51 -12.09 9.83
C LYS A 115 1.03 -12.39 9.63
N LEU A 116 0.22 -12.14 10.67
CA LEU A 116 -1.22 -12.33 10.58
C LEU A 116 -1.82 -11.44 9.48
N VAL A 117 -1.45 -10.16 9.43
CA VAL A 117 -1.93 -9.23 8.40
C VAL A 117 -1.49 -9.68 7.00
N ALA A 118 -0.24 -10.14 6.83
CA ALA A 118 0.24 -10.68 5.56
C ALA A 118 -0.60 -11.90 5.13
N ASN A 119 -0.91 -12.80 6.07
CA ASN A 119 -1.77 -13.97 5.79
C ASN A 119 -3.20 -13.55 5.40
N CYS A 120 -3.77 -12.53 6.04
CA CYS A 120 -5.09 -12.00 5.69
C CYS A 120 -5.11 -11.42 4.26
N LEU A 121 -4.07 -10.67 3.86
CA LEU A 121 -3.94 -10.15 2.50
C LEU A 121 -3.87 -11.28 1.48
N LYS A 122 -3.08 -12.32 1.75
CA LYS A 122 -2.99 -13.50 0.90
C LYS A 122 -4.35 -14.22 0.79
N ALA A 123 -5.01 -14.44 1.91
CA ALA A 123 -6.32 -15.09 1.94
C ALA A 123 -7.40 -14.31 1.20
N ALA A 124 -7.32 -12.98 1.18
CA ALA A 124 -8.20 -12.11 0.40
C ALA A 124 -7.93 -12.18 -1.12
N GLY A 125 -6.80 -12.75 -1.55
CA GLY A 125 -6.45 -12.89 -2.97
C GLY A 125 -5.43 -11.87 -3.46
N CYS A 126 -4.62 -11.27 -2.57
CA CYS A 126 -3.51 -10.39 -2.95
C CYS A 126 -2.35 -11.21 -3.51
N ASP A 127 -1.82 -10.83 -4.68
CA ASP A 127 -0.66 -11.48 -5.31
C ASP A 127 0.64 -10.77 -4.99
N ARG A 128 0.58 -9.45 -4.80
CA ARG A 128 1.76 -8.61 -4.56
C ARG A 128 1.48 -7.51 -3.56
N VAL A 129 2.43 -7.26 -2.68
CA VAL A 129 2.42 -6.11 -1.77
C VAL A 129 3.63 -5.23 -2.04
N ILE A 130 3.42 -3.93 -2.13
CA ILE A 130 4.47 -2.91 -2.19
C ILE A 130 4.29 -1.98 -0.99
N SER A 131 5.33 -1.82 -0.17
CA SER A 131 5.30 -0.92 0.98
C SER A 131 6.50 0.02 0.99
N VAL A 132 6.44 1.09 1.79
CA VAL A 132 7.50 2.09 1.88
C VAL A 132 8.08 2.09 3.29
N ASP A 133 9.43 2.08 3.38
CA ASP A 133 10.17 2.15 4.65
C ASP A 133 9.61 1.22 5.72
N TYR A 134 9.70 -0.05 5.45
CA TYR A 134 9.23 -1.07 6.36
C TYR A 134 10.05 -1.08 7.66
N HIS A 135 9.44 -1.45 8.78
CA HIS A 135 10.04 -1.33 10.11
C HIS A 135 11.30 -2.17 10.31
N SER A 136 11.39 -3.34 9.68
CA SER A 136 12.58 -4.21 9.76
C SER A 136 12.75 -5.03 8.49
N GLY A 137 14.00 -5.25 8.05
CA GLY A 137 14.32 -6.09 6.88
C GLY A 137 13.95 -7.57 7.02
N ALA A 138 13.39 -8.00 8.16
CA ALA A 138 13.01 -9.39 8.44
C ALA A 138 11.59 -9.75 7.97
N MET A 139 10.91 -8.87 7.23
CA MET A 139 9.50 -9.05 6.92
C MET A 139 9.21 -9.82 5.62
N GLU A 140 10.16 -9.88 4.70
CA GLU A 140 9.98 -10.60 3.44
C GLU A 140 9.47 -12.05 3.63
N PRO A 141 9.97 -12.83 4.62
CA PRO A 141 9.46 -14.18 4.87
C PRO A 141 7.97 -14.23 5.30
N PHE A 142 7.39 -13.12 5.76
CA PHE A 142 5.97 -13.10 6.13
C PHE A 142 5.04 -13.13 4.93
N PHE A 143 5.54 -12.74 3.76
CA PHE A 143 4.79 -12.72 2.50
C PHE A 143 4.95 -13.98 1.66
N GLU A 144 5.20 -15.12 2.31
CA GLU A 144 5.35 -16.40 1.63
C GLU A 144 4.16 -16.69 0.68
N GLY A 145 4.49 -16.91 -0.62
CA GLY A 145 3.51 -17.13 -1.68
C GLY A 145 2.80 -15.86 -2.17
N MET A 146 3.29 -14.67 -1.78
CA MET A 146 3.01 -13.38 -2.40
C MET A 146 4.34 -12.72 -2.78
N ASP A 147 4.32 -11.88 -3.80
CA ASP A 147 5.47 -11.04 -4.13
C ASP A 147 5.49 -9.81 -3.22
N PHE A 148 6.60 -9.59 -2.52
CA PHE A 148 6.76 -8.43 -1.64
C PHE A 148 7.88 -7.53 -2.13
N LYS A 149 7.61 -6.23 -2.17
CA LYS A 149 8.62 -5.24 -2.54
C LYS A 149 8.62 -4.07 -1.57
N GLU A 150 9.77 -3.82 -0.96
CA GLU A 150 10.02 -2.61 -0.20
C GLU A 150 10.54 -1.50 -1.11
N LEU A 151 10.03 -0.29 -0.92
CA LEU A 151 10.52 0.95 -1.49
C LEU A 151 11.13 1.80 -0.38
N TYR A 152 12.31 2.37 -0.64
CA TYR A 152 12.98 3.23 0.32
C TYR A 152 12.76 4.70 0.00
N SER A 153 12.23 5.46 0.96
CA SER A 153 12.03 6.91 0.82
C SER A 153 13.34 7.70 0.78
N SER A 154 14.44 7.10 1.21
CA SER A 154 15.78 7.72 1.21
C SER A 154 16.18 8.31 -0.13
N SER A 155 15.85 7.65 -1.24
CA SER A 155 16.12 8.15 -2.60
C SER A 155 15.31 9.42 -2.93
N VAL A 156 14.08 9.51 -2.44
CA VAL A 156 13.20 10.67 -2.61
C VAL A 156 13.75 11.84 -1.79
N PHE A 157 14.10 11.61 -0.53
CA PHE A 157 14.70 12.61 0.34
C PHE A 157 16.04 13.11 -0.22
N ALA A 158 16.92 12.20 -0.65
CA ALA A 158 18.20 12.57 -1.23
C ALA A 158 18.04 13.47 -2.46
N ARG A 159 17.08 13.18 -3.34
CA ARG A 159 16.79 14.02 -4.52
C ARG A 159 16.27 15.38 -4.11
N TYR A 160 15.25 15.42 -3.23
CA TYR A 160 14.65 16.66 -2.74
C TYR A 160 15.67 17.59 -2.09
N TYR A 161 16.49 17.08 -1.16
CA TYR A 161 17.47 17.89 -0.47
C TYR A 161 18.62 18.30 -1.38
N ARG A 162 19.04 17.45 -2.32
CA ARG A 162 20.06 17.84 -3.32
C ARG A 162 19.62 19.05 -4.15
N GLU A 163 18.37 19.11 -4.56
CA GLU A 163 17.81 20.25 -5.29
C GLU A 163 17.76 21.51 -4.41
N ARG A 164 17.34 21.38 -3.16
CA ARG A 164 17.31 22.50 -2.21
C ARG A 164 18.70 23.04 -1.90
N ILE A 165 19.67 22.17 -1.63
CA ILE A 165 21.07 22.52 -1.39
C ILE A 165 21.62 23.34 -2.55
N LYS A 166 21.41 22.88 -3.78
CA LYS A 166 21.81 23.61 -5.00
C LYS A 166 21.10 24.97 -5.10
N ARG A 167 19.78 24.98 -4.92
CA ARG A 167 18.96 26.19 -5.06
C ARG A 167 19.36 27.28 -4.06
N PHE A 168 19.63 26.91 -2.83
CA PHE A 168 19.97 27.84 -1.75
C PHE A 168 21.47 28.00 -1.55
N ARG A 169 22.31 27.36 -2.38
CA ARG A 169 23.79 27.39 -2.31
C ARG A 169 24.34 27.07 -0.91
N ILE A 170 23.72 26.09 -0.24
CA ILE A 170 24.13 25.66 1.10
C ILE A 170 25.42 24.82 0.96
N SER A 171 26.43 25.09 1.81
CA SER A 171 27.61 24.23 1.86
C SER A 171 27.25 22.88 2.49
N LEU A 172 27.84 21.81 1.97
CA LEU A 172 27.65 20.46 2.56
C LEU A 172 28.21 20.37 3.99
N SER A 173 29.22 21.22 4.32
CA SER A 173 29.75 21.33 5.68
C SER A 173 28.76 21.88 6.70
N ASP A 174 27.73 22.60 6.24
CA ASP A 174 26.74 23.24 7.09
C ASP A 174 25.47 22.39 7.29
N ILE A 175 25.51 21.14 6.80
CA ILE A 175 24.38 20.22 6.86
C ILE A 175 24.64 19.13 7.89
N VAL A 176 23.69 18.97 8.80
CA VAL A 176 23.66 17.85 9.75
C VAL A 176 22.40 17.02 9.48
N ILE A 177 22.57 15.73 9.32
CA ILE A 177 21.46 14.78 9.20
C ILE A 177 21.25 14.16 10.57
N VAL A 178 20.04 14.33 11.12
CA VAL A 178 19.67 13.75 12.41
C VAL A 178 18.59 12.70 12.17
N SER A 179 18.83 11.48 12.66
CA SER A 179 17.83 10.44 12.72
C SER A 179 17.43 10.24 14.18
N PRO A 180 16.14 10.31 14.54
CA PRO A 180 15.70 9.92 15.85
C PRO A 180 15.94 8.42 16.00
N ILE A 181 16.73 8.04 16.97
CA ILE A 181 16.92 6.62 17.32
C ILE A 181 15.76 6.25 18.24
N SER A 182 15.04 5.23 17.87
CA SER A 182 14.09 4.56 18.75
C SER A 182 14.80 3.54 19.62
#